data_eafeaeaa0944184b496c4998e7faa6f4
#
_entry.id   eafeaeaa0944184b496c4998e7faa6f4
#
_cell.length_a   1.000
_cell.length_b   1.000
_cell.length_c   1.000
_cell.angle_alpha   90.00
_cell.angle_beta   90.00
_cell.angle_gamma   90.00
#
_symmetry.space_group_name_H-M   'P 1'
#
loop_
_entity.id
_entity.type
_entity.pdbx_description
1 polymer ?
#
loop_
_entity_poly.entity_id
_entity_poly.type
_entity_poly.pdbx_seq_one_letter_code
_entity_poly.pdbx_strand_id
1 'polypeptide(L)'
;MQDETIVDLYWKRDESAISETERKYGRYLSKIAYNILSDWEDSKETVNDTYLKAWNSMPTHKPSVLSTYLGKITRQLSIDAFRTRNRDKRKHSEYAVSLSELKDCISGSETTEQSIELKLLAEAINTYLYTLPAEARNTFVGRYYFADPIREVADYYGMSEPKVKSMLYRTRQGLKEYLEKEGYEL
;
A
#
# COMPACT_ATOMS: atom_id res chain seq x y z
N MET A 1 -6.80 -1.35 -23.24
CA MET A 1 -6.00 -2.56 -23.58
C MET A 1 -6.11 -3.57 -22.45
N GLN A 2 -6.04 -4.88 -22.71
CA GLN A 2 -6.02 -5.95 -21.69
C GLN A 2 -4.65 -5.96 -21.00
N ASP A 3 -4.60 -6.43 -19.75
CA ASP A 3 -3.35 -6.45 -18.96
C ASP A 3 -2.29 -7.33 -19.56
N GLU A 4 -2.69 -8.50 -20.08
CA GLU A 4 -1.79 -9.45 -20.74
C GLU A 4 -1.10 -8.81 -21.93
N THR A 5 -1.83 -8.00 -22.71
CA THR A 5 -1.26 -7.30 -23.86
C THR A 5 -0.24 -6.25 -23.43
N ILE A 6 -0.52 -5.50 -22.34
CA ILE A 6 0.43 -4.53 -21.80
C ILE A 6 1.71 -5.24 -21.32
N VAL A 7 1.56 -6.36 -20.60
CA VAL A 7 2.68 -7.16 -20.13
C VAL A 7 3.52 -7.67 -21.31
N ASP A 8 2.87 -8.13 -22.38
CA ASP A 8 3.57 -8.61 -23.59
C ASP A 8 4.35 -7.49 -24.30
N LEU A 9 3.84 -6.25 -24.29
CA LEU A 9 4.59 -5.09 -24.80
C LEU A 9 5.88 -4.85 -23.99
N TYR A 10 5.83 -4.92 -22.68
CA TYR A 10 7.03 -4.84 -21.83
C TYR A 10 8.05 -5.94 -22.15
N TRP A 11 7.57 -7.17 -22.38
CA TRP A 11 8.44 -8.30 -22.73
C TRP A 11 9.09 -8.15 -24.11
N LYS A 12 8.38 -7.54 -25.04
CA LYS A 12 8.90 -7.22 -26.39
C LYS A 12 9.78 -5.97 -26.44
N ARG A 13 9.94 -5.27 -25.29
CA ARG A 13 10.64 -3.98 -25.22
C ARG A 13 10.01 -2.92 -26.14
N ASP A 14 8.71 -2.95 -26.28
CA ASP A 14 7.95 -1.97 -27.04
C ASP A 14 7.61 -0.79 -26.11
N GLU A 15 8.11 0.41 -26.45
CA GLU A 15 7.93 1.62 -25.64
C GLU A 15 6.47 2.01 -25.44
N SER A 16 5.57 1.56 -26.31
CA SER A 16 4.12 1.76 -26.14
C SER A 16 3.58 1.13 -24.85
N ALA A 17 4.30 0.18 -24.23
CA ALA A 17 3.97 -0.39 -22.93
C ALA A 17 3.80 0.69 -21.86
N ILE A 18 4.67 1.70 -21.86
CA ILE A 18 4.66 2.78 -20.88
C ILE A 18 3.41 3.64 -21.06
N SER A 19 3.14 4.10 -22.28
CA SER A 19 1.98 4.94 -22.59
C SER A 19 0.65 4.22 -22.33
N GLU A 20 0.56 2.91 -22.64
CA GLU A 20 -0.62 2.11 -22.36
C GLU A 20 -0.82 1.89 -20.84
N THR A 21 0.27 1.71 -20.10
CA THR A 21 0.23 1.63 -18.64
C THR A 21 -0.23 2.95 -18.04
N GLU A 22 0.31 4.07 -18.47
CA GLU A 22 -0.09 5.40 -18.01
C GLU A 22 -1.58 5.64 -18.29
N ARG A 23 -2.04 5.36 -19.51
CA ARG A 23 -3.45 5.53 -19.88
C ARG A 23 -4.39 4.73 -19.01
N LYS A 24 -4.03 3.49 -18.66
CA LYS A 24 -4.88 2.57 -17.89
C LYS A 24 -4.76 2.77 -16.38
N TYR A 25 -3.56 2.98 -15.88
CA TYR A 25 -3.26 2.94 -14.46
C TYR A 25 -2.76 4.26 -13.87
N GLY A 26 -2.47 5.28 -14.68
CA GLY A 26 -1.88 6.54 -14.22
C GLY A 26 -2.63 7.18 -13.07
N ARG A 27 -3.98 7.25 -13.13
CA ARG A 27 -4.81 7.79 -12.05
C ARG A 27 -4.72 6.98 -10.76
N TYR A 28 -4.73 5.66 -10.87
CA TYR A 28 -4.63 4.75 -9.74
C TYR A 28 -3.28 4.87 -9.05
N LEU A 29 -2.18 4.90 -9.82
CA LEU A 29 -0.83 5.03 -9.28
C LEU A 29 -0.59 6.40 -8.66
N SER A 30 -1.07 7.48 -9.33
CA SER A 30 -1.00 8.85 -8.79
C SER A 30 -1.76 9.00 -7.47
N LYS A 31 -2.90 8.32 -7.32
CA LYS A 31 -3.65 8.30 -6.07
C LYS A 31 -2.84 7.65 -4.94
N ILE A 32 -2.23 6.48 -5.19
CA ILE A 32 -1.38 5.79 -4.20
C ILE A 32 -0.23 6.71 -3.77
N ALA A 33 0.48 7.30 -4.73
CA ALA A 33 1.59 8.19 -4.45
C ALA A 33 1.15 9.42 -3.65
N TYR A 34 0.06 10.07 -4.05
CA TYR A 34 -0.43 11.27 -3.39
C TYR A 34 -0.92 11.01 -1.96
N ASN A 35 -1.60 9.90 -1.70
CA ASN A 35 -2.02 9.52 -0.34
C ASN A 35 -0.83 9.40 0.63
N ILE A 36 0.34 8.99 0.10
CA ILE A 36 1.55 8.81 0.90
C ILE A 36 2.34 10.11 1.00
N LEU A 37 2.53 10.82 -0.11
CA LEU A 37 3.43 11.98 -0.22
C LEU A 37 2.76 13.31 0.08
N SER A 38 1.45 13.44 -0.18
CA SER A 38 0.66 14.68 -0.08
C SER A 38 1.28 15.86 -0.87
N ASP A 39 1.93 15.53 -1.99
CA ASP A 39 2.57 16.47 -2.91
C ASP A 39 2.41 15.96 -4.35
N TRP A 40 1.93 16.81 -5.25
CA TRP A 40 1.63 16.42 -6.62
C TRP A 40 2.87 16.22 -7.50
N GLU A 41 3.89 17.06 -7.34
CA GLU A 41 5.12 16.95 -8.12
C GLU A 41 5.89 15.68 -7.71
N ASP A 42 6.02 15.46 -6.41
CA ASP A 42 6.63 14.25 -5.86
C ASP A 42 5.87 12.99 -6.30
N SER A 43 4.54 13.05 -6.32
CA SER A 43 3.71 11.94 -6.75
C SER A 43 3.88 11.63 -8.23
N LYS A 44 3.98 12.65 -9.07
CA LYS A 44 4.21 12.51 -10.51
C LYS A 44 5.59 11.89 -10.79
N GLU A 45 6.64 12.39 -10.11
CA GLU A 45 7.98 11.82 -10.19
C GLU A 45 7.98 10.33 -9.81
N THR A 46 7.36 9.99 -8.67
CA THR A 46 7.26 8.61 -8.19
C THR A 46 6.51 7.69 -9.17
N VAL A 47 5.46 8.19 -9.83
CA VAL A 47 4.74 7.44 -10.86
C VAL A 47 5.60 7.20 -12.09
N ASN A 48 6.38 8.19 -12.53
CA ASN A 48 7.33 8.02 -13.62
C ASN A 48 8.42 7.00 -13.26
N ASP A 49 8.95 7.04 -12.06
CA ASP A 49 9.89 6.04 -11.55
C ASP A 49 9.26 4.64 -11.48
N THR A 50 7.96 4.55 -11.22
CA THR A 50 7.22 3.28 -11.28
C THR A 50 7.25 2.69 -12.69
N TYR A 51 7.03 3.50 -13.72
CA TYR A 51 7.10 3.03 -15.11
C TYR A 51 8.50 2.56 -15.48
N LEU A 52 9.52 3.31 -15.10
CA LEU A 52 10.92 2.94 -15.32
C LEU A 52 11.29 1.63 -14.60
N LYS A 53 10.86 1.48 -13.34
CA LYS A 53 11.12 0.26 -12.57
C LYS A 53 10.37 -0.95 -13.15
N ALA A 54 9.13 -0.76 -13.61
CA ALA A 54 8.37 -1.78 -14.31
C ALA A 54 9.05 -2.17 -15.63
N TRP A 55 9.50 -1.20 -16.41
CA TRP A 55 10.27 -1.42 -17.64
C TRP A 55 11.51 -2.28 -17.41
N ASN A 56 12.26 -2.00 -16.35
CA ASN A 56 13.51 -2.69 -16.06
C ASN A 56 13.30 -4.10 -15.47
N SER A 57 12.19 -4.34 -14.77
CA SER A 57 11.97 -5.59 -14.02
C SER A 57 11.04 -6.59 -14.73
N MET A 58 10.14 -6.12 -15.60
CA MET A 58 9.14 -6.99 -16.20
C MET A 58 9.69 -8.08 -17.14
N PRO A 59 10.78 -7.87 -17.91
CA PRO A 59 11.36 -8.94 -18.73
C PRO A 59 11.87 -10.16 -17.96
N THR A 60 12.07 -10.03 -16.63
CA THR A 60 12.43 -11.15 -15.76
C THR A 60 11.26 -11.63 -14.89
N HIS A 61 10.19 -10.82 -14.81
CA HIS A 61 8.99 -11.08 -14.02
C HIS A 61 7.72 -10.91 -14.86
N LYS A 62 6.92 -11.96 -14.96
CA LYS A 62 5.59 -11.87 -15.57
C LYS A 62 4.53 -11.78 -14.48
N PRO A 63 4.01 -10.57 -14.17
CA PRO A 63 3.03 -10.42 -13.10
C PRO A 63 1.71 -11.09 -13.48
N SER A 64 1.11 -11.83 -12.54
CA SER A 64 -0.23 -12.42 -12.72
C SER A 64 -1.35 -11.36 -12.65
N VAL A 65 -1.13 -10.27 -11.90
CA VAL A 65 -2.05 -9.14 -11.77
C VAL A 65 -1.27 -7.86 -11.90
N LEU A 66 -1.39 -7.20 -13.05
CA LEU A 66 -0.59 -6.00 -13.39
C LEU A 66 -0.86 -4.82 -12.44
N SER A 67 -2.12 -4.57 -12.07
CA SER A 67 -2.47 -3.50 -11.14
C SER A 67 -1.80 -3.65 -9.77
N THR A 68 -1.79 -4.86 -9.23
CA THR A 68 -1.15 -5.18 -7.94
C THR A 68 0.36 -5.00 -8.02
N TYR A 69 0.97 -5.45 -9.11
CA TYR A 69 2.40 -5.32 -9.34
C TYR A 69 2.84 -3.85 -9.40
N LEU A 70 2.17 -3.04 -10.23
CA LEU A 70 2.45 -1.61 -10.36
C LEU A 70 2.17 -0.86 -9.05
N GLY A 71 1.03 -1.14 -8.41
CA GLY A 71 0.66 -0.52 -7.13
C GLY A 71 1.68 -0.80 -6.02
N LYS A 72 2.24 -2.02 -5.97
CA LYS A 72 3.31 -2.37 -5.02
C LYS A 72 4.59 -1.55 -5.27
N ILE A 73 4.99 -1.41 -6.53
CA ILE A 73 6.16 -0.60 -6.91
C ILE A 73 5.95 0.85 -6.52
N THR A 74 4.81 1.44 -6.91
CA THR A 74 4.49 2.84 -6.59
C THR A 74 4.48 3.09 -5.09
N ARG A 75 3.82 2.21 -4.32
CA ARG A 75 3.79 2.30 -2.87
C ARG A 75 5.19 2.27 -2.26
N GLN A 76 6.04 1.34 -2.67
CA GLN A 76 7.40 1.23 -2.15
C GLN A 76 8.20 2.50 -2.44
N LEU A 77 8.19 2.98 -3.68
CA LEU A 77 8.89 4.21 -4.06
C LEU A 77 8.37 5.44 -3.29
N SER A 78 7.04 5.54 -3.11
CA SER A 78 6.42 6.62 -2.34
C SER A 78 6.86 6.60 -0.87
N ILE A 79 6.93 5.42 -0.25
CA ILE A 79 7.38 5.28 1.15
C ILE A 79 8.85 5.64 1.28
N ASP A 80 9.69 5.21 0.33
CA ASP A 80 11.12 5.53 0.34
C ASP A 80 11.33 7.04 0.18
N ALA A 81 10.60 7.69 -0.75
CA ALA A 81 10.61 9.15 -0.90
C ALA A 81 10.09 9.86 0.35
N PHE A 82 8.99 9.39 0.96
CA PHE A 82 8.45 9.92 2.21
C PHE A 82 9.47 9.86 3.35
N ARG A 83 10.14 8.73 3.53
CA ARG A 83 11.17 8.55 4.56
C ARG A 83 12.37 9.47 4.36
N THR A 84 12.82 9.63 3.11
CA THR A 84 13.97 10.49 2.78
C THR A 84 13.66 11.96 3.05
N ARG A 85 12.45 12.43 2.69
CA ARG A 85 12.06 13.84 2.79
C ARG A 85 11.56 14.26 4.17
N ASN A 86 11.04 13.34 4.97
CA ASN A 86 10.47 13.65 6.30
C ASN A 86 11.47 13.60 7.46
N ARG A 87 12.79 13.53 7.19
CA ARG A 87 13.79 13.77 8.24
C ARG A 87 13.60 15.12 8.93
N ASP A 88 13.10 16.16 8.20
CA ASP A 88 13.04 17.54 8.70
C ASP A 88 11.65 18.19 8.76
N LYS A 89 10.58 17.57 8.25
CA LYS A 89 9.22 18.14 8.24
C LYS A 89 8.16 17.06 8.48
N ARG A 90 7.46 17.11 9.60
CA ARG A 90 6.23 16.34 9.88
C ARG A 90 5.11 16.84 8.93
N LYS A 91 5.08 16.36 7.70
CA LYS A 91 3.93 16.57 6.82
C LYS A 91 2.78 15.66 7.30
N HIS A 92 1.60 16.25 7.52
CA HIS A 92 0.37 15.51 7.77
C HIS A 92 -0.10 14.90 6.44
N SER A 93 0.29 13.66 6.18
CA SER A 93 -0.28 12.85 5.10
C SER A 93 -1.23 11.80 5.68
N GLU A 94 -2.15 11.30 4.85
CA GLU A 94 -3.01 10.17 5.25
C GLU A 94 -2.19 8.95 5.65
N TYR A 95 -1.03 8.77 5.03
CA TYR A 95 -0.09 7.72 5.40
C TYR A 95 0.48 7.92 6.81
N ALA A 96 0.90 9.15 7.17
CA ALA A 96 1.40 9.44 8.51
C ALA A 96 0.32 9.22 9.59
N VAL A 97 -0.93 9.61 9.29
CA VAL A 97 -2.08 9.37 10.19
C VAL A 97 -2.33 7.88 10.34
N SER A 98 -2.38 7.14 9.23
CA SER A 98 -2.61 5.68 9.27
C SER A 98 -1.50 4.93 10.02
N LEU A 99 -0.24 5.33 9.85
CA LEU A 99 0.88 4.77 10.64
C LEU A 99 0.73 5.04 12.14
N SER A 100 0.29 6.26 12.52
CA SER A 100 0.05 6.58 13.93
C SER A 100 -1.04 5.70 14.51
N GLU A 101 -2.15 5.51 13.77
CA GLU A 101 -3.24 4.62 14.19
C GLU A 101 -2.77 3.15 14.38
N LEU A 102 -1.82 2.67 13.55
CA LEU A 102 -1.27 1.31 13.64
C LEU A 102 -0.25 1.17 14.77
N LYS A 103 0.54 2.21 15.05
CA LYS A 103 1.54 2.18 16.13
C LYS A 103 0.92 1.89 17.49
N ASP A 104 -0.29 2.34 17.72
CA ASP A 104 -1.04 2.04 18.96
C ASP A 104 -1.38 0.53 19.12
N CYS A 105 -1.22 -0.23 18.05
CA CYS A 105 -1.55 -1.66 18.01
C CYS A 105 -0.33 -2.56 17.77
N ILE A 106 0.75 -2.02 17.18
CA ILE A 106 1.95 -2.76 16.77
C ILE A 106 3.16 -1.93 17.14
N SER A 107 3.46 -1.78 18.42
CA SER A 107 4.67 -1.15 18.90
C SER A 107 5.68 -2.21 19.31
N GLY A 108 6.47 -2.69 18.37
CA GLY A 108 7.61 -3.57 18.64
C GLY A 108 8.93 -2.79 18.62
N SER A 109 9.88 -3.21 19.44
CA SER A 109 11.21 -2.61 19.58
C SER A 109 12.01 -2.59 18.27
N GLU A 110 12.71 -1.49 18.03
CA GLU A 110 13.70 -1.38 16.97
C GLU A 110 14.92 -2.28 17.29
N THR A 111 14.99 -3.47 16.72
CA THR A 111 16.19 -4.32 16.79
C THR A 111 16.66 -4.76 15.41
N THR A 112 17.97 -5.02 15.32
CA THR A 112 18.73 -5.13 14.06
C THR A 112 18.58 -6.50 13.33
N GLU A 113 17.85 -7.47 13.89
CA GLU A 113 17.59 -8.80 13.29
C GLU A 113 16.33 -8.85 12.39
N GLN A 114 15.96 -7.72 11.84
CA GLN A 114 14.65 -7.30 11.37
C GLN A 114 14.07 -8.01 10.14
N SER A 115 14.82 -8.71 9.29
CA SER A 115 14.26 -9.12 7.99
C SER A 115 13.42 -10.40 8.08
N ILE A 116 13.75 -11.32 8.97
CA ILE A 116 12.99 -12.58 9.16
C ILE A 116 11.78 -12.31 10.04
N GLU A 117 11.95 -11.59 11.14
CA GLU A 117 10.86 -11.20 12.05
C GLU A 117 9.80 -10.37 11.35
N LEU A 118 10.19 -9.42 10.48
CA LEU A 118 9.25 -8.63 9.68
C LEU A 118 8.44 -9.50 8.69
N LYS A 119 9.04 -10.54 8.13
CA LYS A 119 8.31 -11.49 7.27
C LYS A 119 7.28 -12.29 8.06
N LEU A 120 7.69 -12.83 9.20
CA LEU A 120 6.79 -13.59 10.08
C LEU A 120 5.64 -12.72 10.58
N LEU A 121 5.92 -11.48 10.99
CA LEU A 121 4.89 -10.52 11.37
C LEU A 121 3.93 -10.21 10.21
N ALA A 122 4.45 -10.00 9.00
CA ALA A 122 3.62 -9.76 7.83
C ALA A 122 2.72 -10.97 7.49
N GLU A 123 3.24 -12.19 7.65
CA GLU A 123 2.49 -13.43 7.47
C GLU A 123 1.39 -13.59 8.54
N ALA A 124 1.71 -13.29 9.80
CA ALA A 124 0.75 -13.30 10.90
C ALA A 124 -0.39 -12.29 10.68
N ILE A 125 -0.05 -11.06 10.29
CA ILE A 125 -1.04 -10.03 9.93
C ILE A 125 -1.93 -10.50 8.78
N ASN A 126 -1.35 -11.04 7.72
CA ASN A 126 -2.11 -11.56 6.60
C ASN A 126 -3.05 -12.70 7.04
N THR A 127 -2.55 -13.66 7.84
CA THR A 127 -3.36 -14.76 8.37
C THR A 127 -4.56 -14.23 9.14
N TYR A 128 -4.34 -13.29 10.05
CA TYR A 128 -5.44 -12.64 10.78
C TYR A 128 -6.44 -11.98 9.83
N LEU A 129 -5.97 -11.18 8.88
CA LEU A 129 -6.85 -10.48 7.94
C LEU A 129 -7.72 -11.45 7.12
N TYR A 130 -7.20 -12.62 6.78
CA TYR A 130 -7.98 -13.66 6.08
C TYR A 130 -9.07 -14.30 6.93
N THR A 131 -9.00 -14.24 8.25
CA THR A 131 -10.09 -14.69 9.14
C THR A 131 -11.26 -13.71 9.17
N LEU A 132 -11.07 -12.48 8.74
CA LEU A 132 -12.08 -11.44 8.79
C LEU A 132 -13.06 -11.50 7.60
N PRO A 133 -14.31 -11.04 7.79
CA PRO A 133 -15.20 -10.77 6.67
C PRO A 133 -14.54 -9.85 5.63
N ALA A 134 -14.84 -10.08 4.35
CA ALA A 134 -14.22 -9.33 3.25
C ALA A 134 -14.36 -7.81 3.40
N GLU A 135 -15.50 -7.31 3.91
CA GLU A 135 -15.74 -5.90 4.16
C GLU A 135 -14.73 -5.31 5.16
N ALA A 136 -14.50 -5.98 6.28
CA ALA A 136 -13.56 -5.53 7.31
C ALA A 136 -12.11 -5.62 6.82
N ARG A 137 -11.73 -6.72 6.18
CA ARG A 137 -10.40 -6.91 5.58
C ARG A 137 -10.10 -5.84 4.53
N ASN A 138 -11.01 -5.61 3.60
CA ASN A 138 -10.81 -4.65 2.52
C ASN A 138 -10.79 -3.21 3.04
N THR A 139 -11.61 -2.88 4.04
CA THR A 139 -11.56 -1.60 4.75
C THR A 139 -10.19 -1.36 5.40
N PHE A 140 -9.65 -2.38 6.05
CA PHE A 140 -8.31 -2.33 6.65
C PHE A 140 -7.21 -2.14 5.59
N VAL A 141 -7.26 -2.91 4.50
CA VAL A 141 -6.30 -2.79 3.39
C VAL A 141 -6.38 -1.40 2.72
N GLY A 142 -7.58 -0.88 2.46
CA GLY A 142 -7.74 0.47 1.92
C GLY A 142 -7.08 1.52 2.82
N ARG A 143 -7.36 1.48 4.12
CA ARG A 143 -6.83 2.47 5.07
C ARG A 143 -5.31 2.35 5.29
N TYR A 144 -4.81 1.13 5.52
CA TYR A 144 -3.42 0.95 5.99
C TYR A 144 -2.43 0.55 4.90
N TYR A 145 -2.89 -0.09 3.84
CA TYR A 145 -2.02 -0.41 2.73
C TYR A 145 -2.02 0.69 1.65
N PHE A 146 -3.21 1.19 1.27
CA PHE A 146 -3.33 2.23 0.24
C PHE A 146 -3.32 3.65 0.81
N ALA A 147 -3.34 3.80 2.13
CA ALA A 147 -3.44 5.07 2.85
C ALA A 147 -4.67 5.91 2.42
N ASP A 148 -5.77 5.24 2.05
CA ASP A 148 -6.99 5.92 1.64
C ASP A 148 -7.58 6.74 2.80
N PRO A 149 -8.05 7.98 2.54
CA PRO A 149 -8.82 8.74 3.52
C PRO A 149 -10.07 7.97 3.96
N ILE A 150 -10.45 8.10 5.23
CA ILE A 150 -11.63 7.40 5.78
C ILE A 150 -12.89 7.67 4.96
N ARG A 151 -13.05 8.91 4.46
CA ARG A 151 -14.16 9.30 3.60
C ARG A 151 -14.20 8.45 2.31
N GLU A 152 -13.08 8.26 1.64
CA GLU A 152 -13.02 7.47 0.43
C GLU A 152 -13.31 5.99 0.70
N VAL A 153 -12.78 5.44 1.80
CA VAL A 153 -13.11 4.07 2.23
C VAL A 153 -14.62 3.93 2.48
N ALA A 154 -15.25 4.94 3.09
CA ALA A 154 -16.69 4.96 3.33
C ALA A 154 -17.47 4.99 2.01
N ASP A 155 -17.07 5.84 1.08
CA ASP A 155 -17.70 5.97 -0.25
C ASP A 155 -17.61 4.67 -1.06
N TYR A 156 -16.46 3.97 -1.04
CA TYR A 156 -16.28 2.69 -1.75
C TYR A 156 -17.23 1.58 -1.30
N TYR A 157 -17.56 1.54 -0.01
CA TYR A 157 -18.38 0.47 0.55
C TYR A 157 -19.80 0.91 0.90
N GLY A 158 -20.21 2.13 0.53
CA GLY A 158 -21.52 2.68 0.86
C GLY A 158 -21.78 2.74 2.37
N MET A 159 -20.71 3.02 3.15
CA MET A 159 -20.76 3.12 4.60
C MET A 159 -20.67 4.57 5.07
N SER A 160 -21.14 4.83 6.30
CA SER A 160 -20.83 6.10 6.95
C SER A 160 -19.41 6.09 7.52
N GLU A 161 -18.73 7.25 7.56
CA GLU A 161 -17.41 7.38 8.18
C GLU A 161 -17.34 6.85 9.63
N PRO A 162 -18.35 7.11 10.50
CA PRO A 162 -18.36 6.53 11.84
C PRO A 162 -18.36 4.99 11.84
N LYS A 163 -19.08 4.36 10.90
CA LYS A 163 -19.07 2.89 10.74
C LYS A 163 -17.68 2.40 10.34
N VAL A 164 -17.03 3.06 9.39
CA VAL A 164 -15.65 2.75 8.97
C VAL A 164 -14.68 2.88 10.15
N LYS A 165 -14.72 4.01 10.88
CA LYS A 165 -13.87 4.24 12.06
C LYS A 165 -14.04 3.15 13.13
N SER A 166 -15.29 2.79 13.43
CA SER A 166 -15.62 1.73 14.38
C SER A 166 -15.14 0.34 13.91
N MET A 167 -15.25 0.06 12.61
CA MET A 167 -14.78 -1.18 12.01
C MET A 167 -13.25 -1.28 12.09
N LEU A 168 -12.53 -0.22 11.67
CA LEU A 168 -11.07 -0.15 11.74
C LEU A 168 -10.57 -0.30 13.19
N TYR A 169 -11.21 0.37 14.14
CA TYR A 169 -10.87 0.23 15.55
C TYR A 169 -10.97 -1.22 16.03
N ARG A 170 -12.12 -1.88 15.79
CA ARG A 170 -12.32 -3.29 16.18
C ARG A 170 -11.33 -4.22 15.51
N THR A 171 -11.04 -3.98 14.22
CA THR A 171 -10.05 -4.79 13.49
C THR A 171 -8.65 -4.63 14.07
N ARG A 172 -8.25 -3.40 14.45
CA ARG A 172 -6.96 -3.18 15.12
C ARG A 172 -6.88 -3.86 16.48
N GLN A 173 -7.94 -3.74 17.30
CA GLN A 173 -7.96 -4.42 18.61
C GLN A 173 -7.86 -5.94 18.47
N GLY A 174 -8.63 -6.53 17.56
CA GLY A 174 -8.54 -7.96 17.30
C GLY A 174 -7.18 -8.38 16.71
N LEU A 175 -6.55 -7.55 15.89
CA LEU A 175 -5.19 -7.80 15.41
C LEU A 175 -4.18 -7.80 16.55
N LYS A 176 -4.27 -6.83 17.45
CA LYS A 176 -3.44 -6.77 18.64
C LYS A 176 -3.55 -8.02 19.49
N GLU A 177 -4.77 -8.40 19.86
CA GLU A 177 -5.04 -9.62 20.64
C GLU A 177 -4.54 -10.90 19.93
N TYR A 178 -4.67 -10.95 18.61
CA TYR A 178 -4.17 -12.06 17.81
C TYR A 178 -2.64 -12.15 17.86
N LEU A 179 -1.94 -11.02 17.63
CA LEU A 179 -0.48 -10.98 17.65
C LEU A 179 0.10 -11.30 19.04
N GLU A 180 -0.52 -10.80 20.12
CA GLU A 180 -0.16 -11.16 21.50
C GLU A 180 -0.26 -12.66 21.76
N LYS A 181 -1.31 -13.32 21.25
CA LYS A 181 -1.47 -14.79 21.34
C LYS A 181 -0.44 -15.57 20.54
N GLU A 182 0.00 -15.03 19.41
CA GLU A 182 1.07 -15.60 18.59
C GLU A 182 2.48 -15.34 19.18
N GLY A 183 2.57 -14.65 20.32
CA GLY A 183 3.81 -14.42 21.04
C GLY A 183 4.58 -13.16 20.62
N TYR A 184 3.95 -12.23 19.90
CA TYR A 184 4.55 -10.95 19.60
C TYR A 184 4.43 -10.00 20.81
N GLU A 185 5.56 -9.43 21.24
CA GLU A 185 5.59 -8.34 22.23
C GLU A 185 5.26 -7.02 21.51
N LEU A 186 4.12 -6.39 21.90
CA LEU A 186 3.59 -5.18 21.24
C LEU A 186 3.69 -3.94 22.11
#